data_a514cb983f7e1a00f50afd89064de0dc
#
_entry.id   a514cb983f7e1a00f50afd89064de0dc
#
_cell.length_a   1.000
_cell.length_b   1.000
_cell.length_c   1.000
_cell.angle_alpha   90.00
_cell.angle_beta   90.00
_cell.angle_gamma   90.00
#
_symmetry.space_group_name_H-M   'P 1'
#
loop_
_entity.id
_entity.type
_entity.pdbx_description
1 polymer ?
#
loop_
_entity_poly.entity_id
_entity_poly.type
_entity_poly.pdbx_seq_one_letter_code
_entity_poly.pdbx_strand_id
1 'polypeptide(L)'
;VEGKLRVGSFSSITTLWMPEVVHYFKENYPKVDVEILDGNYDEIRDWIIHGQVDCGFLSSIVADDLKFYPLWDDPLCAVFPEGHPLAAQQSVTLPQLFQYPLIIETPGCDNDIQHLMLKCPVKPNISYSFRDDTLIMAFVRSGLGVTISQELVMQAFGCPGVVSRPLEPAGCRTLGLAFSKTASSVVSRTLLDYLQKAER
;
A
#
# COMPACT_ATOMS: atom_id res chain seq x y z
N VAL A 1 4.22 27.63 11.32
CA VAL A 1 3.52 26.36 11.53
C VAL A 1 4.17 25.68 12.74
N GLU A 2 3.38 25.33 13.75
CA GLU A 2 3.83 24.64 14.95
C GLU A 2 2.74 23.70 15.45
N GLY A 3 3.09 22.70 16.23
CA GLY A 3 2.16 21.76 16.83
C GLY A 3 2.46 20.30 16.48
N LYS A 4 1.45 19.44 16.56
CA LYS A 4 1.58 18.00 16.30
C LYS A 4 0.94 17.64 14.96
N LEU A 5 1.59 16.77 14.20
CA LEU A 5 1.09 16.17 12.97
C LEU A 5 1.00 14.65 13.19
N ARG A 6 -0.21 14.13 13.30
CA ARG A 6 -0.46 12.69 13.43
C ARG A 6 -0.90 12.13 12.08
N VAL A 7 -0.12 11.20 11.54
CA VAL A 7 -0.34 10.61 10.21
C VAL A 7 -0.57 9.11 10.35
N GLY A 8 -1.71 8.63 9.83
CA GLY A 8 -1.94 7.21 9.63
C GLY A 8 -1.22 6.74 8.36
N SER A 9 -0.46 5.67 8.45
CA SER A 9 0.33 5.13 7.33
C SER A 9 0.37 3.62 7.38
N PHE A 10 0.58 2.98 6.24
CA PHE A 10 0.75 1.53 6.14
C PHE A 10 2.14 1.19 5.62
N SER A 11 2.56 -0.07 5.83
CA SER A 11 3.95 -0.53 5.77
C SER A 11 4.78 -0.01 4.59
N SER A 12 4.30 -0.12 3.35
CA SER A 12 5.06 0.32 2.16
C SER A 12 5.25 1.83 2.12
N ILE A 13 4.22 2.61 2.46
CA ILE A 13 4.30 4.08 2.50
C ILE A 13 5.13 4.54 3.70
N THR A 14 4.96 3.91 4.85
CA THR A 14 5.79 4.18 6.04
C THR A 14 7.26 3.98 5.72
N THR A 15 7.59 2.91 4.98
CA THR A 15 8.98 2.58 4.61
C THR A 15 9.56 3.53 3.57
N LEU A 16 8.79 3.84 2.51
CA LEU A 16 9.33 4.55 1.34
C LEU A 16 9.19 6.08 1.44
N TRP A 17 8.10 6.58 2.03
CA TRP A 17 7.79 8.02 1.98
C TRP A 17 7.94 8.73 3.32
N MET A 18 7.60 8.08 4.43
CA MET A 18 7.58 8.77 5.73
C MET A 18 8.95 9.25 6.24
N PRO A 19 10.09 8.58 5.96
CA PRO A 19 11.39 9.13 6.34
C PRO A 19 11.67 10.50 5.73
N GLU A 20 11.36 10.68 4.43
CA GLU A 20 11.53 11.96 3.74
C GLU A 20 10.57 13.03 4.28
N VAL A 21 9.33 12.67 4.55
CA VAL A 21 8.34 13.55 5.19
C VAL A 21 8.86 14.05 6.53
N VAL A 22 9.37 13.16 7.38
CA VAL A 22 9.90 13.52 8.69
C VAL A 22 11.11 14.45 8.55
N HIS A 23 12.02 14.18 7.61
CA HIS A 23 13.16 15.07 7.32
C HIS A 23 12.70 16.45 6.87
N TYR A 24 11.75 16.50 5.94
CA TYR A 24 11.20 17.77 5.47
C TYR A 24 10.63 18.63 6.60
N PHE A 25 9.84 18.02 7.50
CA PHE A 25 9.29 18.77 8.64
C PHE A 25 10.34 19.19 9.65
N LYS A 26 11.34 18.35 9.94
CA LYS A 26 12.45 18.71 10.84
C LYS A 26 13.27 19.91 10.34
N GLU A 27 13.49 19.98 9.02
CA GLU A 27 14.27 21.06 8.42
C GLU A 27 13.47 22.37 8.27
N ASN A 28 12.22 22.28 7.82
CA ASN A 28 11.42 23.44 7.45
C ASN A 28 10.46 23.91 8.55
N TYR A 29 10.06 23.01 9.45
CA TYR A 29 9.09 23.27 10.52
C TYR A 29 9.54 22.62 11.84
N PRO A 30 10.66 23.05 12.44
CA PRO A 30 11.27 22.37 13.60
C PRO A 30 10.39 22.38 14.87
N LYS A 31 9.32 23.17 14.88
CA LYS A 31 8.34 23.20 15.98
C LYS A 31 7.15 22.24 15.72
N VAL A 32 7.17 21.47 14.65
CA VAL A 32 6.17 20.44 14.35
C VAL A 32 6.69 19.09 14.79
N ASP A 33 5.97 18.44 15.70
CA ASP A 33 6.22 17.05 16.08
C ASP A 33 5.41 16.10 15.18
N VAL A 34 6.10 15.24 14.43
CA VAL A 34 5.48 14.28 13.50
C VAL A 34 5.36 12.93 14.17
N GLU A 35 4.12 12.47 14.35
CA GLU A 35 3.78 11.16 14.90
C GLU A 35 3.17 10.29 13.79
N ILE A 36 3.66 9.07 13.65
CA ILE A 36 3.20 8.11 12.64
C ILE A 36 2.50 6.96 13.36
N LEU A 37 1.26 6.69 12.97
CA LEU A 37 0.51 5.52 13.41
C LEU A 37 0.49 4.53 12.26
N ASP A 38 1.12 3.35 12.47
CA ASP A 38 1.16 2.29 11.47
C ASP A 38 -0.05 1.35 11.61
N GLY A 39 -0.76 1.09 10.50
CA GLY A 39 -1.95 0.27 10.49
C GLY A 39 -2.37 -0.16 9.07
N ASN A 40 -3.45 -0.92 9.00
CA ASN A 40 -4.08 -1.27 7.74
C ASN A 40 -5.11 -0.20 7.30
N TYR A 41 -5.72 -0.37 6.13
CA TYR A 41 -6.69 0.61 5.61
C TYR A 41 -7.88 0.83 6.53
N ASP A 42 -8.42 -0.24 7.14
CA ASP A 42 -9.58 -0.14 8.03
C ASP A 42 -9.23 0.65 9.30
N GLU A 43 -8.07 0.36 9.89
CA GLU A 43 -7.55 1.07 11.06
C GLU A 43 -7.30 2.55 10.77
N ILE A 44 -6.60 2.85 9.66
CA ILE A 44 -6.29 4.23 9.27
C ILE A 44 -7.58 5.03 9.02
N ARG A 45 -8.53 4.42 8.31
CA ARG A 45 -9.84 5.03 8.07
C ARG A 45 -10.56 5.36 9.37
N ASP A 46 -10.61 4.41 10.30
CA ASP A 46 -11.21 4.60 11.61
C ASP A 46 -10.51 5.70 12.41
N TRP A 47 -9.18 5.76 12.40
CA TRP A 47 -8.42 6.80 13.06
C TRP A 47 -8.71 8.20 12.50
N ILE A 48 -8.90 8.33 11.18
CA ILE A 48 -9.28 9.60 10.57
C ILE A 48 -10.69 10.01 11.01
N ILE A 49 -11.65 9.09 10.97
CA ILE A 49 -13.05 9.34 11.33
C ILE A 49 -13.18 9.76 12.80
N HIS A 50 -12.43 9.12 13.71
CA HIS A 50 -12.47 9.40 15.14
C HIS A 50 -11.46 10.46 15.59
N GLY A 51 -10.73 11.10 14.68
CA GLY A 51 -9.77 12.17 15.00
C GLY A 51 -8.52 11.71 15.77
N GLN A 52 -8.18 10.43 15.72
CA GLN A 52 -6.95 9.91 16.31
C GLN A 52 -5.72 10.31 15.48
N VAL A 53 -5.90 10.49 14.16
CA VAL A 53 -4.91 11.08 13.27
C VAL A 53 -5.49 12.33 12.58
N ASP A 54 -4.62 13.21 12.13
CA ASP A 54 -5.00 14.43 11.41
C ASP A 54 -5.25 14.17 9.92
N CYS A 55 -4.57 13.15 9.38
CA CYS A 55 -4.73 12.64 8.03
C CYS A 55 -4.14 11.22 7.94
N GLY A 56 -4.38 10.52 6.83
CA GLY A 56 -3.83 9.19 6.62
C GLY A 56 -3.73 8.82 5.15
N PHE A 57 -2.78 7.96 4.84
CA PHE A 57 -2.66 7.37 3.51
C PHE A 57 -3.65 6.24 3.33
N LEU A 58 -4.39 6.28 2.22
CA LEU A 58 -5.37 5.25 1.85
C LEU A 58 -5.35 5.00 0.35
N SER A 59 -5.93 3.88 -0.07
CA SER A 59 -6.36 3.70 -1.45
C SER A 59 -7.71 4.38 -1.68
N SER A 60 -7.94 4.86 -2.90
CA SER A 60 -9.18 5.52 -3.31
C SER A 60 -10.43 4.68 -3.03
N ILE A 61 -10.34 3.35 -3.15
CA ILE A 61 -11.50 2.47 -2.99
C ILE A 61 -11.99 2.31 -1.55
N VAL A 62 -11.18 2.74 -0.56
CA VAL A 62 -11.54 2.72 0.87
C VAL A 62 -11.71 4.11 1.47
N ALA A 63 -11.60 5.15 0.65
CA ALA A 63 -11.66 6.54 1.08
C ALA A 63 -13.08 7.15 1.01
N ASP A 64 -14.12 6.34 0.82
CA ASP A 64 -15.50 6.78 0.86
C ASP A 64 -15.78 7.57 2.14
N ASP A 65 -16.58 8.64 2.02
CA ASP A 65 -16.91 9.57 3.12
C ASP A 65 -15.76 10.42 3.66
N LEU A 66 -14.57 10.34 3.10
CA LEU A 66 -13.42 11.18 3.43
C LEU A 66 -13.14 12.21 2.33
N LYS A 67 -12.38 13.26 2.65
CA LYS A 67 -11.75 14.10 1.63
C LYS A 67 -10.48 13.40 1.19
N PHE A 68 -10.43 12.96 -0.07
CA PHE A 68 -9.33 12.21 -0.62
C PHE A 68 -8.60 13.00 -1.71
N TYR A 69 -7.29 13.05 -1.62
CA TYR A 69 -6.40 13.70 -2.57
C TYR A 69 -5.47 12.66 -3.20
N PRO A 70 -5.70 12.25 -4.45
CA PRO A 70 -4.86 11.25 -5.12
C PRO A 70 -3.44 11.78 -5.31
N LEU A 71 -2.44 10.92 -5.09
CA LEU A 71 -1.02 11.24 -5.16
C LEU A 71 -0.26 10.32 -6.12
N TRP A 72 -0.63 9.04 -6.20
CA TRP A 72 0.14 8.04 -6.93
C TRP A 72 -0.71 6.87 -7.39
N ASP A 73 -0.49 6.44 -8.64
CA ASP A 73 -1.04 5.18 -9.16
C ASP A 73 0.03 4.11 -9.06
N ASP A 74 -0.21 3.12 -8.21
CA ASP A 74 0.70 2.03 -7.87
C ASP A 74 0.25 0.75 -8.58
N PRO A 75 1.00 0.30 -9.61
CA PRO A 75 0.62 -0.87 -10.39
C PRO A 75 0.60 -2.15 -9.55
N LEU A 76 -0.37 -3.01 -9.83
CA LEU A 76 -0.44 -4.35 -9.27
C LEU A 76 0.40 -5.32 -10.11
N CYS A 77 1.06 -6.25 -9.45
CA CYS A 77 1.93 -7.23 -10.08
C CYS A 77 1.73 -8.63 -9.50
N ALA A 78 2.00 -9.64 -10.32
CA ALA A 78 2.15 -11.02 -9.88
C ALA A 78 3.57 -11.22 -9.35
N VAL A 79 3.70 -11.92 -8.23
CA VAL A 79 4.99 -12.17 -7.56
C VAL A 79 5.17 -13.66 -7.29
N PHE A 80 6.34 -14.18 -7.61
CA PHE A 80 6.66 -15.61 -7.49
C PHE A 80 8.16 -15.80 -7.24
N PRO A 81 8.58 -17.03 -6.84
CA PRO A 81 9.99 -17.31 -6.64
C PRO A 81 10.77 -17.21 -7.95
N GLU A 82 12.04 -16.86 -7.84
CA GLU A 82 12.98 -16.90 -8.96
C GLU A 82 13.01 -18.32 -9.58
N GLY A 83 13.02 -18.38 -10.90
CA GLY A 83 12.96 -19.66 -11.63
C GLY A 83 11.55 -20.26 -11.80
N HIS A 84 10.51 -19.60 -11.28
CA HIS A 84 9.12 -20.01 -11.49
C HIS A 84 8.75 -19.96 -12.99
N PRO A 85 7.94 -20.92 -13.52
CA PRO A 85 7.58 -20.94 -14.94
C PRO A 85 6.98 -19.63 -15.47
N LEU A 86 6.19 -18.94 -14.65
CA LEU A 86 5.60 -17.65 -15.03
C LEU A 86 6.64 -16.51 -15.13
N ALA A 87 7.83 -16.67 -14.56
CA ALA A 87 8.88 -15.65 -14.63
C ALA A 87 9.43 -15.45 -16.06
N ALA A 88 9.24 -16.43 -16.95
CA ALA A 88 9.63 -16.34 -18.36
C ALA A 88 8.67 -15.47 -19.19
N GLN A 89 7.48 -15.16 -18.68
CA GLN A 89 6.49 -14.34 -19.37
C GLN A 89 6.73 -12.85 -19.13
N GLN A 90 6.28 -12.00 -20.06
CA GLN A 90 6.35 -10.54 -19.91
C GLN A 90 5.25 -10.01 -19.00
N SER A 91 4.08 -10.65 -19.01
CA SER A 91 2.92 -10.36 -18.15
C SER A 91 2.22 -11.66 -17.75
N VAL A 92 1.43 -11.62 -16.70
CA VAL A 92 0.73 -12.79 -16.14
C VAL A 92 -0.73 -12.46 -15.94
N THR A 93 -1.62 -13.39 -16.33
CA THR A 93 -3.05 -13.26 -16.05
C THR A 93 -3.42 -13.88 -14.69
N LEU A 94 -4.50 -13.42 -14.07
CA LEU A 94 -5.00 -14.02 -12.83
C LEU A 94 -5.31 -15.50 -12.96
N PRO A 95 -5.98 -16.00 -14.04
CA PRO A 95 -6.18 -17.43 -14.23
C PRO A 95 -4.90 -18.26 -14.26
N GLN A 96 -3.81 -17.74 -14.84
CA GLN A 96 -2.50 -18.41 -14.81
C GLN A 96 -1.93 -18.46 -13.39
N LEU A 97 -2.00 -17.34 -12.66
CA LEU A 97 -1.49 -17.24 -11.30
C LEU A 97 -2.27 -18.15 -10.34
N PHE A 98 -3.60 -18.25 -10.51
CA PHE A 98 -4.48 -19.04 -9.65
C PHE A 98 -4.37 -20.55 -9.82
N GLN A 99 -3.55 -21.02 -10.78
CA GLN A 99 -3.18 -22.43 -10.85
C GLN A 99 -2.19 -22.84 -9.75
N TYR A 100 -1.63 -21.88 -9.03
CA TYR A 100 -0.67 -22.10 -7.95
C TYR A 100 -1.28 -21.71 -6.59
N PRO A 101 -0.77 -22.26 -5.48
CA PRO A 101 -1.17 -21.81 -4.16
C PRO A 101 -0.93 -20.31 -3.98
N LEU A 102 -1.94 -19.59 -3.53
CA LEU A 102 -1.88 -18.15 -3.35
C LEU A 102 -1.65 -17.80 -1.89
N ILE A 103 -0.71 -16.88 -1.66
CA ILE A 103 -0.44 -16.27 -0.37
C ILE A 103 -0.94 -14.83 -0.47
N ILE A 104 -1.74 -14.39 0.50
CA ILE A 104 -2.38 -13.05 0.44
C ILE A 104 -2.18 -12.28 1.74
N GLU A 105 -2.44 -10.99 1.68
CA GLU A 105 -2.64 -10.20 2.89
C GLU A 105 -3.98 -10.54 3.56
N THR A 106 -4.03 -10.35 4.88
CA THR A 106 -5.29 -10.47 5.63
C THR A 106 -6.29 -9.41 5.21
N PRO A 107 -7.61 -9.67 5.34
CA PRO A 107 -8.64 -8.67 5.01
C PRO A 107 -8.40 -7.33 5.71
N GLY A 108 -8.71 -6.22 5.00
CA GLY A 108 -8.48 -4.86 5.49
C GLY A 108 -7.10 -4.27 5.18
N CYS A 109 -6.15 -5.10 4.72
CA CYS A 109 -4.82 -4.64 4.31
C CYS A 109 -4.73 -4.35 2.81
N ASP A 110 -5.58 -4.98 2.01
CA ASP A 110 -5.38 -5.09 0.57
C ASP A 110 -6.70 -5.16 -0.23
N ASN A 111 -7.53 -4.16 -0.03
CA ASN A 111 -8.84 -4.10 -0.64
C ASN A 111 -8.78 -4.03 -2.18
N ASP A 112 -7.75 -3.41 -2.74
CA ASP A 112 -7.55 -3.30 -4.19
C ASP A 112 -7.36 -4.68 -4.85
N ILE A 113 -6.52 -5.52 -4.24
CA ILE A 113 -6.28 -6.89 -4.72
C ILE A 113 -7.52 -7.76 -4.50
N GLN A 114 -8.19 -7.65 -3.35
CA GLN A 114 -9.45 -8.33 -3.11
C GLN A 114 -10.50 -7.99 -4.19
N HIS A 115 -10.62 -6.71 -4.51
CA HIS A 115 -11.53 -6.23 -5.54
C HIS A 115 -11.16 -6.75 -6.94
N LEU A 116 -9.86 -6.80 -7.26
CA LEU A 116 -9.37 -7.38 -8.51
C LEU A 116 -9.69 -8.88 -8.61
N MET A 117 -9.43 -9.64 -7.55
CA MET A 117 -9.69 -11.08 -7.50
C MET A 117 -11.17 -11.42 -7.68
N LEU A 118 -12.07 -10.61 -7.12
CA LEU A 118 -13.53 -10.81 -7.26
C LEU A 118 -14.02 -10.71 -8.70
N LYS A 119 -13.32 -10.00 -9.57
CA LYS A 119 -13.64 -9.87 -11.00
C LYS A 119 -13.19 -11.10 -11.83
N CYS A 120 -12.32 -11.93 -11.28
CA CYS A 120 -11.82 -13.11 -11.97
C CYS A 120 -12.83 -14.27 -11.84
N PRO A 121 -13.19 -14.95 -12.96
CA PRO A 121 -14.10 -16.09 -12.90
C PRO A 121 -13.47 -17.32 -12.24
N VAL A 122 -12.14 -17.41 -12.24
CA VAL A 122 -11.39 -18.48 -11.58
C VAL A 122 -11.15 -18.09 -10.12
N LYS A 123 -11.45 -19.00 -9.20
CA LYS A 123 -11.22 -18.78 -7.77
C LYS A 123 -9.80 -19.21 -7.39
N PRO A 124 -9.08 -18.40 -6.59
CA PRO A 124 -7.76 -18.77 -6.11
C PRO A 124 -7.83 -19.85 -5.02
N ASN A 125 -6.79 -20.68 -4.95
CA ASN A 125 -6.52 -21.53 -3.80
C ASN A 125 -5.65 -20.76 -2.80
N ILE A 126 -6.27 -20.15 -1.79
CA ILE A 126 -5.56 -19.38 -0.75
C ILE A 126 -4.99 -20.37 0.27
N SER A 127 -3.66 -20.43 0.35
CA SER A 127 -2.95 -21.35 1.24
C SER A 127 -2.50 -20.69 2.53
N TYR A 128 -2.13 -19.41 2.48
CA TYR A 128 -1.66 -18.63 3.63
C TYR A 128 -2.16 -17.19 3.55
N SER A 129 -2.32 -16.58 4.72
CA SER A 129 -2.70 -15.18 4.85
C SER A 129 -1.91 -14.53 5.99
N PHE A 130 -1.25 -13.41 5.71
CA PHE A 130 -0.44 -12.66 6.66
C PHE A 130 -0.75 -11.17 6.60
N ARG A 131 -0.54 -10.48 7.72
CA ARG A 131 -0.64 -9.02 7.79
C ARG A 131 0.64 -8.31 7.35
N ASP A 132 1.76 -9.01 7.35
CA ASP A 132 3.11 -8.48 7.13
C ASP A 132 3.62 -8.89 5.74
N ASP A 133 3.92 -7.92 4.89
CA ASP A 133 4.47 -8.11 3.55
C ASP A 133 5.79 -8.90 3.57
N THR A 134 6.62 -8.72 4.60
CA THR A 134 7.90 -9.43 4.70
C THR A 134 7.70 -10.93 4.91
N LEU A 135 6.64 -11.34 5.62
CA LEU A 135 6.27 -12.76 5.76
C LEU A 135 5.76 -13.32 4.43
N ILE A 136 4.94 -12.57 3.70
CA ILE A 136 4.47 -12.97 2.37
C ILE A 136 5.67 -13.20 1.44
N MET A 137 6.62 -12.27 1.37
CA MET A 137 7.81 -12.38 0.53
C MET A 137 8.69 -13.58 0.94
N ALA A 138 8.83 -13.86 2.24
CA ALA A 138 9.58 -15.01 2.72
C ALA A 138 8.95 -16.35 2.30
N PHE A 139 7.63 -16.47 2.37
CA PHE A 139 6.89 -17.66 1.94
C PHE A 139 6.94 -17.85 0.42
N VAL A 140 6.79 -16.78 -0.35
CA VAL A 140 6.95 -16.81 -1.81
C VAL A 140 8.36 -17.26 -2.17
N ARG A 141 9.39 -16.66 -1.59
CA ARG A 141 10.79 -17.04 -1.83
C ARG A 141 11.06 -18.51 -1.54
N SER A 142 10.40 -19.06 -0.54
CA SER A 142 10.53 -20.48 -0.17
C SER A 142 9.81 -21.44 -1.10
N GLY A 143 9.12 -20.96 -2.12
CA GLY A 143 8.38 -21.79 -3.08
C GLY A 143 7.06 -22.34 -2.55
N LEU A 144 6.53 -21.78 -1.47
CA LEU A 144 5.26 -22.21 -0.85
C LEU A 144 4.02 -21.68 -1.56
N GLY A 145 4.19 -20.75 -2.48
CA GLY A 145 3.12 -20.18 -3.30
C GLY A 145 3.55 -18.93 -4.04
N VAL A 146 2.57 -18.29 -4.63
CA VAL A 146 2.70 -17.03 -5.37
C VAL A 146 1.82 -15.98 -4.72
N THR A 147 2.00 -14.72 -5.07
CA THR A 147 1.14 -13.64 -4.55
C THR A 147 0.84 -12.60 -5.62
N ILE A 148 -0.16 -11.77 -5.35
CA ILE A 148 -0.39 -10.49 -6.00
C ILE A 148 0.08 -9.42 -5.05
N SER A 149 0.82 -8.45 -5.55
CA SER A 149 1.36 -7.35 -4.75
C SER A 149 1.33 -6.05 -5.56
N GLN A 150 1.94 -5.01 -5.04
CA GLN A 150 2.05 -3.71 -5.66
C GLN A 150 3.52 -3.36 -5.90
N GLU A 151 3.80 -2.50 -6.87
CA GLU A 151 5.18 -2.09 -7.16
C GLU A 151 5.85 -1.41 -5.96
N LEU A 152 5.13 -0.57 -5.21
CA LEU A 152 5.67 0.05 -4.00
C LEU A 152 6.02 -0.98 -2.91
N VAL A 153 5.21 -2.03 -2.75
CA VAL A 153 5.54 -3.13 -1.83
C VAL A 153 6.79 -3.86 -2.30
N MET A 154 6.95 -4.09 -3.60
CA MET A 154 8.17 -4.70 -4.14
C MET A 154 9.40 -3.82 -3.95
N GLN A 155 9.27 -2.50 -4.06
CA GLN A 155 10.34 -1.55 -3.74
C GLN A 155 10.73 -1.56 -2.26
N ALA A 156 9.73 -1.63 -1.37
CA ALA A 156 9.94 -1.61 0.08
C ALA A 156 10.46 -2.94 0.64
N PHE A 157 9.92 -4.06 0.17
CA PHE A 157 10.08 -5.39 0.78
C PHE A 157 10.51 -6.49 -0.19
N GLY A 158 10.67 -6.19 -1.48
CA GLY A 158 11.23 -7.13 -2.45
C GLY A 158 12.60 -7.62 -2.00
N CYS A 159 12.85 -8.92 -2.11
CA CYS A 159 14.07 -9.53 -1.64
C CYS A 159 14.68 -10.44 -2.72
N PRO A 160 15.99 -10.75 -2.66
CA PRO A 160 16.61 -11.73 -3.55
C PRO A 160 15.86 -13.05 -3.54
N GLY A 161 15.67 -13.64 -4.72
CA GLY A 161 14.93 -14.90 -4.88
C GLY A 161 13.42 -14.73 -5.12
N VAL A 162 12.93 -13.50 -5.19
CA VAL A 162 11.54 -13.15 -5.55
C VAL A 162 11.56 -12.27 -6.79
N VAL A 163 10.70 -12.55 -7.75
CA VAL A 163 10.56 -11.77 -8.99
C VAL A 163 9.10 -11.39 -9.23
N SER A 164 8.87 -10.28 -9.90
CA SER A 164 7.55 -9.81 -10.26
C SER A 164 7.35 -9.67 -11.77
N ARG A 165 6.09 -9.76 -12.19
CA ARG A 165 5.66 -9.44 -13.56
C ARG A 165 4.36 -8.64 -13.51
N PRO A 166 4.14 -7.73 -14.47
CA PRO A 166 2.88 -7.03 -14.60
C PRO A 166 1.71 -8.00 -14.74
N LEU A 167 0.56 -7.63 -14.17
CA LEU A 167 -0.70 -8.34 -14.43
C LEU A 167 -1.29 -7.94 -15.76
N GLU A 168 -1.99 -8.88 -16.40
CA GLU A 168 -2.77 -8.63 -17.61
C GLU A 168 -4.20 -9.19 -17.43
N PRO A 169 -5.26 -8.34 -17.58
CA PRO A 169 -5.17 -6.88 -17.79
C PRO A 169 -4.52 -6.16 -16.61
N ALA A 170 -3.87 -5.03 -16.91
CA ALA A 170 -3.20 -4.22 -15.90
C ALA A 170 -4.19 -3.73 -14.82
N GLY A 171 -3.76 -3.74 -13.57
CA GLY A 171 -4.46 -3.16 -12.44
C GLY A 171 -3.58 -2.20 -11.68
N CYS A 172 -4.17 -1.26 -10.99
CA CYS A 172 -3.45 -0.38 -10.08
C CYS A 172 -4.30 -0.05 -8.86
N ARG A 173 -3.65 0.39 -7.78
CA ARG A 173 -4.30 1.11 -6.69
C ARG A 173 -3.94 2.59 -6.78
N THR A 174 -4.93 3.46 -6.62
CA THR A 174 -4.68 4.90 -6.52
C THR A 174 -4.52 5.26 -5.06
N LEU A 175 -3.30 5.61 -4.67
CA LEU A 175 -2.95 6.04 -3.33
C LEU A 175 -3.11 7.55 -3.19
N GLY A 176 -3.51 7.98 -2.02
CA GLY A 176 -3.66 9.39 -1.70
C GLY A 176 -3.67 9.67 -0.21
N LEU A 177 -3.74 10.95 0.10
CA LEU A 177 -3.89 11.44 1.47
C LEU A 177 -5.35 11.75 1.74
N ALA A 178 -5.89 11.17 2.80
CA ALA A 178 -7.27 11.31 3.22
C ALA A 178 -7.40 12.12 4.51
N PHE A 179 -8.48 12.89 4.60
CA PHE A 179 -8.83 13.75 5.75
C PHE A 179 -10.28 13.54 6.13
N SER A 180 -10.61 13.83 7.38
CA SER A 180 -12.00 14.00 7.78
C SER A 180 -12.67 15.12 6.97
N LYS A 181 -13.97 14.98 6.69
CA LYS A 181 -14.75 16.03 6.00
C LYS A 181 -14.82 17.34 6.80
N THR A 182 -14.71 17.25 8.10
CA THR A 182 -14.98 18.35 9.05
C THR A 182 -13.73 18.97 9.65
N ALA A 183 -12.59 18.29 9.58
CA ALA A 183 -11.36 18.74 10.23
C ALA A 183 -10.15 18.62 9.31
N SER A 184 -9.38 19.69 9.23
CA SER A 184 -8.02 19.68 8.67
C SER A 184 -7.22 20.80 9.34
N SER A 185 -6.03 20.49 9.82
CA SER A 185 -5.13 21.48 10.42
C SER A 185 -4.25 22.15 9.35
N VAL A 186 -3.65 23.27 9.69
CA VAL A 186 -2.65 23.93 8.83
C VAL A 186 -1.48 22.99 8.58
N VAL A 187 -1.04 22.26 9.62
CA VAL A 187 0.09 21.33 9.55
C VAL A 187 -0.19 20.18 8.58
N SER A 188 -1.38 19.59 8.65
CA SER A 188 -1.75 18.49 7.75
C SER A 188 -1.93 18.93 6.29
N ARG A 189 -2.34 20.17 6.05
CA ARG A 189 -2.34 20.76 4.69
C ARG A 189 -0.93 21.00 4.18
N THR A 190 0.00 21.44 5.04
CA THR A 190 1.42 21.58 4.68
C THR A 190 1.99 20.24 4.21
N LEU A 191 1.62 19.13 4.84
CA LEU A 191 1.99 17.79 4.37
C LEU A 191 1.44 17.51 2.96
N LEU A 192 0.15 17.79 2.73
CA LEU A 192 -0.46 17.60 1.41
C LEU A 192 0.27 18.41 0.34
N ASP A 193 0.54 19.69 0.59
CA ASP A 193 1.24 20.58 -0.35
C ASP A 193 2.66 20.05 -0.66
N TYR A 194 3.36 19.53 0.33
CA TYR A 194 4.66 18.88 0.14
C TYR A 194 4.56 17.65 -0.76
N LEU A 195 3.61 16.77 -0.45
CA LEU A 195 3.42 15.51 -1.19
C LEU A 195 3.01 15.74 -2.65
N GLN A 196 2.22 16.78 -2.93
CA GLN A 196 1.79 17.12 -4.29
C GLN A 196 2.91 17.74 -5.15
N LYS A 197 3.91 18.35 -4.52
CA LYS A 197 5.08 18.95 -5.20
C LYS A 197 6.25 17.99 -5.36
N ALA A 198 6.30 16.93 -4.57
CA ALA A 198 7.37 15.93 -4.65
C ALA A 198 7.24 15.14 -5.96
N GLU A 199 8.28 15.13 -6.78
CA GLU A 199 8.42 14.21 -7.91
C GLU A 199 8.67 12.79 -7.33
N ARG A 200 7.86 11.82 -7.73
CA ARG A 200 7.92 10.44 -7.20
C ARG A 200 7.97 9.42 -8.32
#